data_f1a7ce6f1150a59e114931dc34f88a74
#
_entry.id   f1a7ce6f1150a59e114931dc34f88a74
#
_cell.length_a   1.000
_cell.length_b   1.000
_cell.length_c   1.000
_cell.angle_alpha   90.00
_cell.angle_beta   90.00
_cell.angle_gamma   90.00
#
_symmetry.space_group_name_H-M   'P 1'
#
loop_
_entity.id
_entity.type
_entity.pdbx_description
1 polymer ?
#
loop_
_entity_poly.entity_id
_entity_poly.type
_entity_poly.pdbx_seq_one_letter_code
_entity_poly.pdbx_strand_id
1 'polypeptide(L)'
;MSATDLDPEPDPESSKGQIRQANELLILQAAEKVFARAGFGGATMAAIATASGLPKANVHYYFGSKEVLYRQVLAQILSDWLAPTRCITVDAEPRLAIEQYIRAKMALAKLRPDGSKVFANELLHGAPVVKALLQTDLRDLVASKAAVIQSWVNAGRMARVNGTHLFFTIWAATQTYADFDVQVCAVLGNSSLSLEDHDEATEHVVSLVLRGCGL
;
A
#
# COMPACT_ATOMS: atom_id res chain seq x y z
N MET A 1 41.12 7.42 -38.91
CA MET A 1 40.32 8.58 -38.43
C MET A 1 39.17 7.98 -37.67
N SER A 2 39.32 7.88 -36.36
CA SER A 2 38.25 7.37 -35.45
C SER A 2 37.34 8.53 -35.11
N ALA A 3 36.06 8.37 -35.42
CA ALA A 3 35.01 9.23 -34.92
C ALA A 3 34.72 8.79 -33.49
N THR A 4 34.96 9.69 -32.54
CA THR A 4 34.58 9.54 -31.14
C THR A 4 33.08 9.80 -31.03
N ASP A 5 32.30 8.76 -30.84
CA ASP A 5 30.90 8.89 -30.41
C ASP A 5 30.89 9.55 -29.03
N LEU A 6 30.54 10.82 -28.98
CA LEU A 6 30.19 11.54 -27.75
C LEU A 6 28.74 11.17 -27.44
N ASP A 7 28.54 10.43 -26.35
CA ASP A 7 27.22 10.24 -25.75
C ASP A 7 26.57 11.63 -25.51
N PRO A 8 25.31 11.84 -25.85
CA PRO A 8 24.64 13.11 -25.63
C PRO A 8 24.58 13.42 -24.14
N GLU A 9 25.06 14.59 -23.74
CA GLU A 9 24.91 15.08 -22.36
C GLU A 9 23.42 15.08 -21.97
N PRO A 10 23.09 14.63 -20.74
CA PRO A 10 21.70 14.60 -20.29
C PRO A 10 21.14 16.05 -20.21
N ASP A 11 19.95 16.22 -20.77
CA ASP A 11 19.21 17.47 -20.80
C ASP A 11 19.04 18.03 -19.36
N PRO A 12 19.52 19.27 -19.07
CA PRO A 12 19.45 19.86 -17.72
C PRO A 12 18.03 19.99 -17.16
N GLU A 13 17.00 20.08 -17.99
CA GLU A 13 15.59 20.13 -17.56
C GLU A 13 15.11 18.75 -17.12
N SER A 14 15.51 17.70 -17.79
CA SER A 14 15.27 16.31 -17.39
C SER A 14 15.92 15.99 -16.04
N SER A 15 17.14 16.44 -15.80
CA SER A 15 17.87 16.26 -14.53
C SER A 15 17.19 16.98 -13.35
N LYS A 16 16.71 18.21 -13.53
CA LYS A 16 15.99 18.97 -12.48
C LYS A 16 14.66 18.29 -12.10
N GLY A 17 13.93 17.78 -13.08
CA GLY A 17 12.70 17.02 -12.87
C GLY A 17 12.93 15.75 -12.06
N GLN A 18 13.98 15.00 -12.37
CA GLN A 18 14.36 13.78 -11.65
C GLN A 18 14.77 14.06 -10.20
N ILE A 19 15.56 15.11 -9.96
CA ILE A 19 15.96 15.52 -8.60
C ILE A 19 14.73 15.91 -7.78
N ARG A 20 13.79 16.64 -8.38
CA ARG A 20 12.54 17.02 -7.74
C ARG A 20 11.74 15.80 -7.31
N GLN A 21 11.51 14.85 -8.22
CA GLN A 21 10.80 13.61 -7.95
C GLN A 21 11.47 12.78 -6.85
N ALA A 22 12.81 12.67 -6.89
CA ALA A 22 13.57 11.95 -5.88
C ALA A 22 13.39 12.58 -4.49
N ASN A 23 13.45 13.91 -4.38
CA ASN A 23 13.26 14.62 -3.13
C ASN A 23 11.81 14.49 -2.60
N GLU A 24 10.82 14.60 -3.47
CA GLU A 24 9.41 14.38 -3.10
C GLU A 24 9.20 12.97 -2.53
N LEU A 25 9.77 11.95 -3.15
CA LEU A 25 9.70 10.57 -2.69
C LEU A 25 10.38 10.37 -1.32
N LEU A 26 11.58 10.95 -1.13
CA LEU A 26 12.28 10.91 0.16
C LEU A 26 11.46 11.55 1.28
N ILE A 27 10.82 12.69 1.01
CA ILE A 27 9.98 13.37 1.99
C ILE A 27 8.73 12.52 2.31
N LEU A 28 8.06 11.93 1.31
CA LEU A 28 6.89 11.07 1.52
C LEU A 28 7.23 9.84 2.37
N GLN A 29 8.35 9.17 2.09
CA GLN A 29 8.81 8.02 2.88
C GLN A 29 9.18 8.39 4.32
N ALA A 30 9.83 9.53 4.51
CA ALA A 30 10.16 10.04 5.84
C ALA A 30 8.89 10.44 6.62
N ALA A 31 7.93 11.08 5.94
CA ALA A 31 6.66 11.48 6.52
C ALA A 31 5.84 10.26 6.96
N GLU A 32 5.77 9.20 6.15
CA GLU A 32 5.13 7.94 6.51
C GLU A 32 5.66 7.39 7.84
N LYS A 33 6.99 7.31 7.99
CA LYS A 33 7.63 6.85 9.23
C LYS A 33 7.31 7.74 10.44
N VAL A 34 7.32 9.06 10.24
CA VAL A 34 7.04 10.02 11.32
C VAL A 34 5.56 9.96 11.72
N PHE A 35 4.65 9.88 10.75
CA PHE A 35 3.22 9.76 11.02
C PHE A 35 2.87 8.41 11.67
N ALA A 36 3.51 7.32 11.29
CA ALA A 36 3.30 6.01 11.91
C ALA A 36 3.66 6.02 13.41
N ARG A 37 4.76 6.71 13.77
CA ARG A 37 5.27 6.75 15.15
C ARG A 37 4.55 7.75 16.04
N ALA A 38 4.26 8.94 15.52
CA ALA A 38 3.79 10.07 16.31
C ALA A 38 2.30 10.41 16.08
N GLY A 39 1.65 9.76 15.12
CA GLY A 39 0.34 10.14 14.63
C GLY A 39 0.36 11.51 13.93
N PHE A 40 -0.77 11.91 13.32
CA PHE A 40 -0.88 13.22 12.68
C PHE A 40 -0.64 14.38 13.68
N GLY A 41 -1.23 14.29 14.89
CA GLY A 41 -1.11 15.33 15.91
C GLY A 41 0.31 15.57 16.40
N GLY A 42 1.08 14.52 16.66
CA GLY A 42 2.44 14.58 17.18
C GLY A 42 3.52 14.83 16.14
N ALA A 43 3.24 14.57 14.86
CA ALA A 43 4.19 14.77 13.77
C ALA A 43 4.41 16.27 13.48
N THR A 44 5.65 16.65 13.16
CA THR A 44 6.01 18.02 12.76
C THR A 44 6.79 18.05 11.46
N MET A 45 6.67 19.13 10.68
CA MET A 45 7.46 19.34 9.45
C MET A 45 8.98 19.34 9.73
N ALA A 46 9.40 19.73 10.94
CA ALA A 46 10.81 19.67 11.34
C ALA A 46 11.28 18.22 11.55
N ALA A 47 10.49 17.37 12.22
CA ALA A 47 10.81 15.95 12.39
C ALA A 47 10.88 15.23 11.04
N ILE A 48 9.98 15.55 10.11
CA ILE A 48 9.98 14.98 8.75
C ILE A 48 11.22 15.44 7.97
N ALA A 49 11.60 16.72 8.07
CA ALA A 49 12.83 17.24 7.45
C ALA A 49 14.07 16.49 7.98
N THR A 50 14.17 16.32 9.30
CA THR A 50 15.27 15.55 9.90
C THR A 50 15.27 14.10 9.39
N ALA A 51 14.10 13.45 9.34
CA ALA A 51 13.99 12.06 8.90
C ALA A 51 14.28 11.87 7.40
N SER A 52 13.99 12.87 6.56
CA SER A 52 14.29 12.84 5.12
C SER A 52 15.73 13.22 4.78
N GLY A 53 16.49 13.78 5.72
CA GLY A 53 17.81 14.34 5.47
C GLY A 53 17.81 15.63 4.64
N LEU A 54 16.64 16.26 4.44
CA LEU A 54 16.48 17.47 3.65
C LEU A 54 16.24 18.70 4.54
N PRO A 55 16.66 19.90 4.12
CA PRO A 55 16.34 21.13 4.82
C PRO A 55 14.83 21.33 5.00
N LYS A 56 14.40 21.86 6.15
CA LYS A 56 12.99 22.15 6.43
C LYS A 56 12.34 23.04 5.35
N ALA A 57 13.10 23.96 4.79
CA ALA A 57 12.65 24.81 3.69
C ALA A 57 12.23 23.99 2.45
N ASN A 58 12.95 22.91 2.13
CA ASN A 58 12.61 22.03 1.02
C ASN A 58 11.28 21.31 1.28
N VAL A 59 11.06 20.80 2.50
CA VAL A 59 9.80 20.14 2.84
C VAL A 59 8.62 21.08 2.68
N HIS A 60 8.75 22.34 3.11
CA HIS A 60 7.73 23.37 2.89
C HIS A 60 7.60 23.77 1.43
N TYR A 61 8.67 23.82 0.68
CA TYR A 61 8.65 24.14 -0.75
C TYR A 61 7.86 23.09 -1.55
N TYR A 62 8.04 21.79 -1.26
CA TYR A 62 7.37 20.71 -1.98
C TYR A 62 5.92 20.50 -1.54
N PHE A 63 5.63 20.62 -0.25
CA PHE A 63 4.34 20.18 0.29
C PHE A 63 3.53 21.30 0.99
N GLY A 64 4.13 22.46 1.23
CA GLY A 64 3.46 23.60 1.86
C GLY A 64 3.11 23.36 3.32
N SER A 65 2.17 22.46 3.63
CA SER A 65 1.71 22.18 5.00
C SER A 65 1.75 20.68 5.36
N LYS A 66 1.67 20.41 6.67
CA LYS A 66 1.58 19.05 7.19
C LYS A 66 0.32 18.31 6.70
N GLU A 67 -0.77 19.02 6.60
CA GLU A 67 -2.07 18.50 6.13
C GLU A 67 -2.00 18.06 4.67
N VAL A 68 -1.36 18.85 3.81
CA VAL A 68 -1.15 18.50 2.39
C VAL A 68 -0.23 17.28 2.27
N LEU A 69 0.88 17.28 3.02
CA LEU A 69 1.81 16.14 3.05
C LEU A 69 1.13 14.86 3.56
N TYR A 70 0.36 14.94 4.64
CA TYR A 70 -0.38 13.81 5.18
C TYR A 70 -1.38 13.23 4.18
N ARG A 71 -2.13 14.10 3.50
CA ARG A 71 -3.08 13.70 2.44
C ARG A 71 -2.36 12.98 1.29
N GLN A 72 -1.19 13.46 0.88
CA GLN A 72 -0.42 12.81 -0.18
C GLN A 72 0.15 11.46 0.25
N VAL A 73 0.62 11.33 1.49
CA VAL A 73 1.04 10.03 2.06
C VAL A 73 -0.11 9.04 2.02
N LEU A 74 -1.30 9.42 2.51
CA LEU A 74 -2.47 8.53 2.51
C LEU A 74 -2.94 8.17 1.09
N ALA A 75 -2.93 9.12 0.17
CA ALA A 75 -3.29 8.87 -1.23
C ALA A 75 -2.31 7.89 -1.91
N GLN A 76 -1.00 8.04 -1.64
CA GLN A 76 0.02 7.13 -2.16
C GLN A 76 -0.16 5.71 -1.58
N ILE A 77 -0.37 5.59 -0.27
CA ILE A 77 -0.62 4.28 0.39
C ILE A 77 -1.84 3.60 -0.25
N LEU A 78 -2.94 4.32 -0.40
CA LEU A 78 -4.14 3.77 -1.01
C LEU A 78 -3.90 3.34 -2.47
N SER A 79 -3.23 4.17 -3.27
CA SER A 79 -2.87 3.85 -4.66
C SER A 79 -2.06 2.56 -4.75
N ASP A 80 -1.02 2.42 -3.92
CA ASP A 80 -0.16 1.23 -3.90
C ASP A 80 -0.93 -0.03 -3.48
N TRP A 81 -1.87 0.12 -2.54
CA TRP A 81 -2.69 -1.00 -2.08
C TRP A 81 -3.76 -1.44 -3.08
N LEU A 82 -4.21 -0.53 -3.93
CA LEU A 82 -5.21 -0.83 -4.96
C LEU A 82 -4.57 -1.36 -6.26
N ALA A 83 -3.32 -1.01 -6.53
CA ALA A 83 -2.63 -1.44 -7.74
C ALA A 83 -2.63 -2.97 -7.98
N PRO A 84 -2.45 -3.85 -6.96
CA PRO A 84 -2.51 -5.29 -7.15
C PRO A 84 -3.84 -5.84 -7.63
N THR A 85 -4.95 -5.10 -7.47
CA THR A 85 -6.26 -5.55 -7.97
C THR A 85 -6.34 -5.62 -9.49
N ARG A 86 -5.34 -5.09 -10.21
CA ARG A 86 -5.28 -5.11 -11.67
C ARG A 86 -5.26 -6.54 -12.25
N CYS A 87 -4.75 -7.52 -11.51
CA CYS A 87 -4.78 -8.92 -11.92
C CYS A 87 -6.20 -9.54 -11.93
N ILE A 88 -7.17 -8.91 -11.25
CA ILE A 88 -8.57 -9.38 -11.19
C ILE A 88 -9.31 -8.85 -12.42
N THR A 89 -9.35 -9.65 -13.49
CA THR A 89 -10.04 -9.36 -14.77
C THR A 89 -10.95 -10.52 -15.16
N VAL A 90 -11.93 -10.27 -16.01
CA VAL A 90 -12.92 -11.31 -16.42
C VAL A 90 -12.24 -12.54 -17.00
N ASP A 91 -11.19 -12.33 -17.81
CA ASP A 91 -10.48 -13.40 -18.52
C ASP A 91 -9.40 -14.08 -17.66
N ALA A 92 -9.04 -13.51 -16.51
CA ALA A 92 -8.05 -14.09 -15.63
C ALA A 92 -8.49 -15.45 -15.08
N GLU A 93 -7.52 -16.31 -14.77
CA GLU A 93 -7.75 -17.54 -14.04
C GLU A 93 -8.00 -17.18 -12.57
N PRO A 94 -9.20 -17.51 -11.99
CA PRO A 94 -9.59 -17.04 -10.66
C PRO A 94 -8.60 -17.36 -9.55
N ARG A 95 -8.11 -18.61 -9.53
CA ARG A 95 -7.13 -19.07 -8.54
C ARG A 95 -5.87 -18.23 -8.57
N LEU A 96 -5.29 -18.05 -9.76
CA LEU A 96 -4.04 -17.28 -9.92
C LEU A 96 -4.24 -15.81 -9.59
N ALA A 97 -5.36 -15.21 -10.01
CA ALA A 97 -5.64 -13.80 -9.75
C ALA A 97 -5.81 -13.52 -8.24
N ILE A 98 -6.59 -14.35 -7.52
CA ILE A 98 -6.78 -14.19 -6.07
C ILE A 98 -5.48 -14.46 -5.32
N GLU A 99 -4.72 -15.49 -5.69
CA GLU A 99 -3.42 -15.77 -5.09
C GLU A 99 -2.43 -14.61 -5.27
N GLN A 100 -2.28 -14.11 -6.50
CA GLN A 100 -1.41 -12.96 -6.79
C GLN A 100 -1.79 -11.73 -5.98
N TYR A 101 -3.09 -11.46 -5.87
CA TYR A 101 -3.58 -10.33 -5.08
C TYR A 101 -3.22 -10.46 -3.60
N ILE A 102 -3.44 -11.64 -3.00
CA ILE A 102 -3.10 -11.89 -1.59
C ILE A 102 -1.60 -11.76 -1.36
N ARG A 103 -0.78 -12.41 -2.20
CA ARG A 103 0.69 -12.33 -2.10
C ARG A 103 1.20 -10.90 -2.21
N ALA A 104 0.65 -10.11 -3.12
CA ALA A 104 1.02 -8.71 -3.25
C ALA A 104 0.61 -7.89 -2.00
N LYS A 105 -0.55 -8.16 -1.40
CA LYS A 105 -0.98 -7.54 -0.15
C LYS A 105 -0.07 -7.90 1.03
N MET A 106 0.31 -9.17 1.17
CA MET A 106 1.25 -9.63 2.20
C MET A 106 2.63 -9.01 2.00
N ALA A 107 3.11 -8.92 0.77
CA ALA A 107 4.38 -8.24 0.46
C ALA A 107 4.35 -6.75 0.85
N LEU A 108 3.25 -6.04 0.57
CA LEU A 108 3.09 -4.64 0.98
C LEU A 108 3.05 -4.48 2.51
N ALA A 109 2.35 -5.36 3.23
CA ALA A 109 2.32 -5.37 4.69
C ALA A 109 3.72 -5.56 5.29
N LYS A 110 4.56 -6.43 4.68
CA LYS A 110 5.94 -6.68 5.06
C LYS A 110 6.87 -5.51 4.73
N LEU A 111 6.76 -4.94 3.52
CA LEU A 111 7.68 -3.92 3.02
C LEU A 111 7.36 -2.52 3.55
N ARG A 112 6.09 -2.23 3.84
CA ARG A 112 5.62 -0.90 4.27
C ARG A 112 4.68 -0.98 5.47
N PRO A 113 5.12 -1.57 6.60
CA PRO A 113 4.28 -1.68 7.80
C PRO A 113 3.89 -0.30 8.36
N ASP A 114 4.76 0.71 8.25
CA ASP A 114 4.48 2.08 8.68
C ASP A 114 3.30 2.67 7.87
N GLY A 115 3.25 2.45 6.56
CA GLY A 115 2.14 2.88 5.72
C GLY A 115 0.81 2.24 6.13
N SER A 116 0.82 0.94 6.44
CA SER A 116 -0.36 0.24 6.95
C SER A 116 -0.86 0.89 8.25
N LYS A 117 0.03 1.10 9.23
CA LYS A 117 -0.30 1.74 10.51
C LYS A 117 -0.84 3.16 10.36
N VAL A 118 -0.27 3.97 9.47
CA VAL A 118 -0.77 5.34 9.17
C VAL A 118 -2.20 5.28 8.65
N PHE A 119 -2.46 4.40 7.70
CA PHE A 119 -3.79 4.27 7.10
C PHE A 119 -4.81 3.68 8.07
N ALA A 120 -4.44 2.64 8.83
CA ALA A 120 -5.30 2.06 9.87
C ALA A 120 -5.69 3.11 10.93
N ASN A 121 -4.72 3.92 11.37
CA ASN A 121 -4.96 5.00 12.34
C ASN A 121 -5.93 6.06 11.79
N GLU A 122 -5.80 6.45 10.53
CA GLU A 122 -6.74 7.37 9.85
C GLU A 122 -8.17 6.78 9.85
N LEU A 123 -8.33 5.50 9.51
CA LEU A 123 -9.63 4.82 9.49
C LEU A 123 -10.26 4.73 10.88
N LEU A 124 -9.48 4.37 11.90
CA LEU A 124 -9.94 4.25 13.29
C LEU A 124 -10.43 5.58 13.86
N HIS A 125 -9.92 6.71 13.35
CA HIS A 125 -10.39 8.06 13.73
C HIS A 125 -11.51 8.59 12.82
N GLY A 126 -12.16 7.75 12.02
CA GLY A 126 -13.30 8.13 11.19
C GLY A 126 -12.92 8.66 9.80
N ALA A 127 -11.67 8.47 9.37
CA ALA A 127 -11.15 8.84 8.05
C ALA A 127 -11.33 10.34 7.69
N PRO A 128 -10.96 11.29 8.57
CA PRO A 128 -11.23 12.71 8.35
C PRO A 128 -10.61 13.25 7.05
N VAL A 129 -9.50 12.67 6.60
CA VAL A 129 -8.77 13.13 5.41
C VAL A 129 -9.12 12.33 4.16
N VAL A 130 -9.29 11.01 4.28
CA VAL A 130 -9.48 10.13 3.10
C VAL A 130 -10.92 9.73 2.83
N LYS A 131 -11.88 10.16 3.64
CA LYS A 131 -13.29 9.77 3.53
C LYS A 131 -13.87 9.93 2.12
N ALA A 132 -13.56 11.02 1.43
CA ALA A 132 -14.01 11.25 0.07
C ALA A 132 -13.46 10.18 -0.90
N LEU A 133 -12.14 9.89 -0.84
CA LEU A 133 -11.50 8.85 -1.66
C LEU A 133 -12.09 7.45 -1.39
N LEU A 134 -12.40 7.15 -0.12
CA LEU A 134 -13.06 5.88 0.23
C LEU A 134 -14.46 5.77 -0.37
N GLN A 135 -15.21 6.88 -0.38
CA GLN A 135 -16.59 6.93 -0.88
C GLN A 135 -16.70 6.97 -2.41
N THR A 136 -15.63 7.28 -3.11
CA THR A 136 -15.56 7.32 -4.58
C THR A 136 -14.65 6.21 -5.09
N ASP A 137 -13.37 6.47 -5.17
CA ASP A 137 -12.37 5.63 -5.87
C ASP A 137 -12.31 4.20 -5.33
N LEU A 138 -12.26 4.04 -3.99
CA LEU A 138 -12.23 2.71 -3.39
C LEU A 138 -13.54 1.96 -3.61
N ARG A 139 -14.68 2.63 -3.38
CA ARG A 139 -16.00 2.02 -3.57
C ARG A 139 -16.20 1.55 -5.00
N ASP A 140 -15.88 2.40 -5.97
CA ASP A 140 -16.10 2.12 -7.39
C ASP A 140 -15.16 1.01 -7.89
N LEU A 141 -13.90 1.01 -7.42
CA LEU A 141 -12.96 -0.08 -7.70
C LEU A 141 -13.47 -1.41 -7.13
N VAL A 142 -13.87 -1.44 -5.85
CA VAL A 142 -14.38 -2.66 -5.21
C VAL A 142 -15.64 -3.16 -5.92
N ALA A 143 -16.56 -2.29 -6.28
CA ALA A 143 -17.76 -2.66 -7.04
C ALA A 143 -17.40 -3.30 -8.40
N SER A 144 -16.47 -2.68 -9.14
CA SER A 144 -15.98 -3.20 -10.41
C SER A 144 -15.34 -4.59 -10.27
N LYS A 145 -14.46 -4.77 -9.27
CA LYS A 145 -13.78 -6.06 -9.05
C LYS A 145 -14.73 -7.13 -8.48
N ALA A 146 -15.68 -6.75 -7.64
CA ALA A 146 -16.72 -7.66 -7.17
C ALA A 146 -17.62 -8.16 -8.31
N ALA A 147 -17.89 -7.31 -9.32
CA ALA A 147 -18.61 -7.74 -10.53
C ALA A 147 -17.80 -8.77 -11.33
N VAL A 148 -16.48 -8.63 -11.43
CA VAL A 148 -15.60 -9.65 -12.04
C VAL A 148 -15.69 -10.97 -11.26
N ILE A 149 -15.57 -10.94 -9.95
CA ILE A 149 -15.70 -12.14 -9.09
C ILE A 149 -17.08 -12.79 -9.30
N GLN A 150 -18.13 -11.99 -9.35
CA GLN A 150 -19.48 -12.51 -9.62
C GLN A 150 -19.58 -13.18 -11.00
N SER A 151 -18.88 -12.68 -12.03
CA SER A 151 -18.84 -13.32 -13.35
C SER A 151 -18.16 -14.69 -13.30
N TRP A 152 -17.09 -14.85 -12.51
CA TRP A 152 -16.45 -16.15 -12.29
C TRP A 152 -17.34 -17.14 -11.56
N VAL A 153 -18.08 -16.66 -10.54
CA VAL A 153 -19.09 -17.47 -9.83
C VAL A 153 -20.20 -17.93 -10.78
N ASN A 154 -20.74 -17.03 -11.59
CA ASN A 154 -21.80 -17.35 -12.57
C ASN A 154 -21.34 -18.32 -13.65
N ALA A 155 -20.06 -18.28 -14.02
CA ALA A 155 -19.46 -19.21 -14.95
C ALA A 155 -19.05 -20.56 -14.33
N GLY A 156 -19.30 -20.77 -13.03
CA GLY A 156 -18.92 -22.00 -12.31
C GLY A 156 -17.41 -22.16 -12.08
N ARG A 157 -16.62 -21.08 -12.30
CA ARG A 157 -15.15 -21.08 -12.15
C ARG A 157 -14.71 -20.82 -10.69
N MET A 158 -15.62 -20.45 -9.81
CA MET A 158 -15.40 -20.12 -8.41
C MET A 158 -16.65 -20.46 -7.59
N ALA A 159 -16.51 -20.89 -6.35
CA ALA A 159 -17.63 -21.11 -5.46
C ALA A 159 -18.39 -19.81 -5.18
N ARG A 160 -19.65 -19.93 -4.73
CA ARG A 160 -20.49 -18.77 -4.41
C ARG A 160 -19.92 -17.99 -3.24
N VAL A 161 -19.39 -16.80 -3.50
CA VAL A 161 -18.88 -15.85 -2.50
C VAL A 161 -19.42 -14.45 -2.80
N ASN A 162 -19.49 -13.60 -1.77
CA ASN A 162 -19.72 -12.17 -1.96
C ASN A 162 -18.38 -11.47 -2.22
N GLY A 163 -18.17 -10.95 -3.44
CA GLY A 163 -16.92 -10.34 -3.85
C GLY A 163 -16.51 -9.14 -2.98
N THR A 164 -17.46 -8.31 -2.57
CA THR A 164 -17.17 -7.16 -1.68
C THR A 164 -16.66 -7.62 -0.30
N HIS A 165 -17.35 -8.59 0.32
CA HIS A 165 -16.94 -9.13 1.61
C HIS A 165 -15.65 -9.94 1.52
N LEU A 166 -15.34 -10.55 0.36
CA LEU A 166 -14.08 -11.21 0.11
C LEU A 166 -12.91 -10.20 0.19
N PHE A 167 -13.06 -8.99 -0.37
CA PHE A 167 -12.06 -7.93 -0.20
C PHE A 167 -11.84 -7.57 1.27
N PHE A 168 -12.91 -7.39 2.05
CA PHE A 168 -12.78 -7.07 3.48
C PHE A 168 -12.07 -8.19 4.24
N THR A 169 -12.37 -9.44 3.93
CA THR A 169 -11.69 -10.61 4.53
C THR A 169 -10.20 -10.62 4.19
N ILE A 170 -9.85 -10.44 2.91
CA ILE A 170 -8.44 -10.41 2.48
C ILE A 170 -7.70 -9.25 3.14
N TRP A 171 -8.31 -8.05 3.21
CA TRP A 171 -7.67 -6.90 3.85
C TRP A 171 -7.43 -7.16 5.33
N ALA A 172 -8.42 -7.61 6.07
CA ALA A 172 -8.28 -7.93 7.49
C ALA A 172 -7.19 -8.97 7.73
N ALA A 173 -7.16 -10.05 6.93
CA ALA A 173 -6.18 -11.12 7.08
C ALA A 173 -4.75 -10.66 6.76
N THR A 174 -4.57 -9.83 5.72
CA THR A 174 -3.22 -9.42 5.27
C THR A 174 -2.66 -8.24 6.06
N GLN A 175 -3.49 -7.27 6.46
CA GLN A 175 -3.04 -6.08 7.18
C GLN A 175 -2.73 -6.36 8.66
N THR A 176 -3.32 -7.40 9.25
CA THR A 176 -3.06 -7.82 10.64
C THR A 176 -1.58 -7.94 10.95
N TYR A 177 -0.77 -8.46 10.03
CA TYR A 177 0.67 -8.64 10.22
C TYR A 177 1.49 -7.35 10.25
N ALA A 178 0.92 -6.24 9.78
CA ALA A 178 1.52 -4.91 9.88
C ALA A 178 0.88 -4.05 10.99
N ASP A 179 -0.45 -4.01 11.04
CA ASP A 179 -1.20 -3.12 11.93
C ASP A 179 -1.13 -3.58 13.40
N PHE A 180 -1.09 -4.89 13.60
CA PHE A 180 -1.09 -5.55 14.91
C PHE A 180 0.15 -6.44 15.12
N ASP A 181 1.29 -6.04 14.57
CA ASP A 181 2.57 -6.76 14.66
C ASP A 181 2.97 -7.07 16.11
N VAL A 182 2.72 -6.16 17.04
CA VAL A 182 2.96 -6.37 18.48
C VAL A 182 2.17 -7.56 19.01
N GLN A 183 0.90 -7.70 18.63
CA GLN A 183 0.05 -8.82 19.03
C GLN A 183 0.52 -10.11 18.37
N VAL A 184 0.81 -10.08 17.08
CA VAL A 184 1.27 -11.26 16.33
C VAL A 184 2.60 -11.76 16.88
N CYS A 185 3.58 -10.88 17.09
CA CYS A 185 4.87 -11.22 17.70
C CYS A 185 4.70 -11.81 19.10
N ALA A 186 3.83 -11.23 19.94
CA ALA A 186 3.59 -11.74 21.30
C ALA A 186 3.01 -13.16 21.28
N VAL A 187 2.11 -13.46 20.35
CA VAL A 187 1.50 -14.80 20.20
C VAL A 187 2.52 -15.81 19.67
N LEU A 188 3.38 -15.41 18.72
CA LEU A 188 4.43 -16.26 18.17
C LEU A 188 5.64 -16.43 19.13
N GLY A 189 5.73 -15.63 20.20
CA GLY A 189 6.87 -15.62 21.11
C GLY A 189 8.13 -14.95 20.53
N ASN A 190 7.96 -14.13 19.48
CA ASN A 190 9.04 -13.47 18.75
C ASN A 190 9.12 -11.97 19.11
N SER A 191 10.33 -11.38 19.02
CA SER A 191 10.51 -9.92 19.18
C SER A 191 10.19 -9.14 17.90
N SER A 192 10.22 -9.80 16.75
CA SER A 192 9.87 -9.27 15.44
C SER A 192 9.51 -10.42 14.51
N LEU A 193 8.75 -10.14 13.45
CA LEU A 193 8.43 -11.15 12.43
C LEU A 193 9.66 -11.40 11.54
N SER A 194 10.05 -12.67 11.43
CA SER A 194 11.10 -13.14 10.52
C SER A 194 10.59 -13.25 9.08
N LEU A 195 11.49 -13.53 8.15
CA LEU A 195 11.10 -13.85 6.77
C LEU A 195 10.22 -15.11 6.71
N GLU A 196 10.58 -16.11 7.50
CA GLU A 196 9.86 -17.40 7.61
C GLU A 196 8.45 -17.21 8.17
N ASP A 197 8.28 -16.40 9.22
CA ASP A 197 6.96 -16.05 9.79
C ASP A 197 6.07 -15.38 8.72
N HIS A 198 6.63 -14.49 7.91
CA HIS A 198 5.90 -13.84 6.83
C HIS A 198 5.52 -14.80 5.69
N ASP A 199 6.40 -15.72 5.34
CA ASP A 199 6.16 -16.69 4.27
C ASP A 199 5.10 -17.70 4.73
N GLU A 200 5.19 -18.24 5.97
CA GLU A 200 4.17 -19.10 6.56
C GLU A 200 2.81 -18.41 6.64
N ALA A 201 2.77 -17.17 7.11
CA ALA A 201 1.55 -16.36 7.15
C ALA A 201 0.94 -16.17 5.75
N THR A 202 1.77 -15.93 4.74
CA THR A 202 1.32 -15.76 3.37
C THR A 202 0.69 -17.04 2.83
N GLU A 203 1.34 -18.19 2.99
CA GLU A 203 0.80 -19.48 2.55
C GLU A 203 -0.49 -19.83 3.29
N HIS A 204 -0.56 -19.53 4.60
CA HIS A 204 -1.76 -19.73 5.39
C HIS A 204 -2.95 -18.93 4.84
N VAL A 205 -2.77 -17.62 4.63
CA VAL A 205 -3.85 -16.74 4.12
C VAL A 205 -4.25 -17.14 2.70
N VAL A 206 -3.30 -17.43 1.82
CA VAL A 206 -3.56 -17.92 0.45
C VAL A 206 -4.40 -19.20 0.50
N SER A 207 -3.94 -20.21 1.23
CA SER A 207 -4.61 -21.51 1.33
C SER A 207 -6.04 -21.37 1.90
N LEU A 208 -6.20 -20.57 2.96
CA LEU A 208 -7.50 -20.36 3.60
C LEU A 208 -8.50 -19.70 2.66
N VAL A 209 -8.09 -18.61 1.99
CA VAL A 209 -8.98 -17.86 1.08
C VAL A 209 -9.31 -18.69 -0.16
N LEU A 210 -8.33 -19.32 -0.79
CA LEU A 210 -8.56 -20.14 -1.98
C LEU A 210 -9.54 -21.28 -1.69
N ARG A 211 -9.34 -22.02 -0.60
CA ARG A 211 -10.29 -23.08 -0.18
C ARG A 211 -11.69 -22.54 0.10
N GLY A 212 -11.79 -21.38 0.75
CA GLY A 212 -13.08 -20.72 1.01
C GLY A 212 -13.78 -20.28 -0.29
N CYS A 213 -13.02 -20.07 -1.36
CA CYS A 213 -13.51 -19.71 -2.69
C CYS A 213 -13.74 -20.93 -3.60
N GLY A 214 -13.44 -22.16 -3.14
CA GLY A 214 -13.52 -23.38 -3.94
C GLY A 214 -12.49 -23.45 -5.07
N LEU A 215 -11.30 -22.85 -4.85
CA LEU A 215 -10.20 -22.71 -5.82
C LEU A 215 -8.99 -23.60 -5.46
#